data_796cdcf4d23347cd70e2ce780dcd20cc
#
_entry.id   796cdcf4d23347cd70e2ce780dcd20cc
#
_cell.length_a   1.000
_cell.length_b   1.000
_cell.length_c   1.000
_cell.angle_alpha   90.00
_cell.angle_beta   90.00
_cell.angle_gamma   90.00
#
_symmetry.space_group_name_H-M   'P 1'
#
loop_
_entity.id
_entity.type
_entity.pdbx_description
1 polymer ?
#
loop_
_entity_poly.entity_id
_entity_poly.type
_entity_poly.pdbx_seq_one_letter_code
_entity_poly.pdbx_strand_id
1 'polypeptide(L)'
;MPAIAWTSSGRALMLESDEFTKRENKMTLSRKSAAMITLLGLMWLLSPASHAQQDFSNVEIVAHHVAGSVYYLQGAGGNIGLSIGEDGIVMIDDQYAPLTDKILAAIRQLNEGEIRFVINTHVHGDHTGGNENLGKLGILILARDEVRVRLAAQSPAAALPVLTYSDAITIHLNGEEVYAFPVPPAHTDGDTFIHFVDSDVIHTGDVFRTTAFPVIDTNNGGTLDGSIQALGLLIGTAGPDTLILPGHGEVSTRMDVMGFRDMILDVRDQVAPMVERGMSYKEVAAANPNVAY
;
A
#
# COMPACT_ATOMS: atom_id res chain seq x y z
N MET A 1 -33.55 33.65 1.24
CA MET A 1 -33.66 35.07 1.65
C MET A 1 -33.94 35.14 3.13
N PRO A 2 -33.26 35.96 3.96
CA PRO A 2 -32.68 37.25 3.56
C PRO A 2 -31.16 37.36 3.82
N ALA A 3 -30.64 38.39 3.16
CA ALA A 3 -29.33 38.97 3.29
C ALA A 3 -29.26 39.95 4.46
N ILE A 4 -28.08 40.13 5.08
CA ILE A 4 -27.68 41.35 5.82
C ILE A 4 -26.15 41.38 5.73
N ALA A 5 -25.53 42.29 4.99
CA ALA A 5 -25.28 43.72 5.16
C ALA A 5 -24.05 44.01 6.03
N TRP A 6 -23.09 44.63 5.42
CA TRP A 6 -21.84 45.22 5.88
C TRP A 6 -22.07 46.43 6.84
N THR A 7 -21.12 46.63 7.77
CA THR A 7 -20.75 48.01 8.17
C THR A 7 -19.24 48.10 8.45
N SER A 8 -18.70 49.19 7.90
CA SER A 8 -17.35 49.74 7.94
C SER A 8 -17.13 50.67 9.12
N SER A 9 -15.89 50.73 9.62
CA SER A 9 -15.14 51.90 10.12
C SER A 9 -13.92 51.39 10.88
N GLY A 10 -12.68 51.66 10.58
CA GLY A 10 -12.05 52.91 10.23
C GLY A 10 -11.41 53.54 11.44
N ARG A 11 -10.07 53.30 11.65
CA ARG A 11 -9.10 54.35 11.97
C ARG A 11 -7.70 53.82 12.22
N ALA A 12 -6.75 54.38 11.48
CA ALA A 12 -5.32 54.35 11.70
C ALA A 12 -4.92 55.23 12.90
N LEU A 13 -3.84 54.86 13.58
CA LEU A 13 -3.05 55.76 14.43
C LEU A 13 -1.57 55.44 14.19
N MET A 14 -0.89 56.41 13.56
CA MET A 14 0.57 56.56 13.63
C MET A 14 0.94 57.25 14.97
N LEU A 15 2.10 56.91 15.49
CA LEU A 15 3.03 57.74 16.27
C LEU A 15 4.37 57.00 16.27
N GLU A 16 5.34 57.48 15.53
CA GLU A 16 6.47 58.36 15.85
C GLU A 16 7.53 57.76 16.78
N SER A 17 8.65 57.49 16.15
CA SER A 17 10.07 57.82 16.42
C SER A 17 10.52 58.03 17.88
N ASP A 18 11.61 57.37 18.27
CA ASP A 18 12.83 58.12 18.64
C ASP A 18 14.07 57.21 18.74
N GLU A 19 15.15 57.81 18.34
CA GLU A 19 16.54 57.42 18.24
C GLU A 19 17.16 56.76 19.49
N PHE A 20 18.03 55.78 19.28
CA PHE A 20 19.23 55.63 20.08
C PHE A 20 20.44 55.22 19.23
N THR A 21 21.36 56.16 19.17
CA THR A 21 22.60 56.16 18.41
C THR A 21 23.70 55.24 19.00
N LYS A 22 24.47 54.66 18.06
CA LYS A 22 25.91 54.39 18.09
C LYS A 22 26.54 53.47 19.15
N ARG A 23 26.98 52.32 18.69
CA ARG A 23 28.41 51.93 18.82
C ARG A 23 28.81 51.03 17.64
N GLU A 24 29.57 51.64 16.73
CA GLU A 24 30.34 50.90 15.71
C GLU A 24 31.51 50.14 16.39
N ASN A 25 31.54 48.83 16.23
CA ASN A 25 32.75 48.06 16.36
C ASN A 25 33.05 47.45 14.98
N LYS A 26 33.97 48.05 14.26
CA LYS A 26 34.55 47.57 13.01
C LYS A 26 35.32 46.29 13.29
N MET A 27 34.78 45.17 12.92
CA MET A 27 35.53 43.96 12.69
C MET A 27 35.57 43.69 11.19
N THR A 28 36.65 44.16 10.55
CA THR A 28 36.94 43.87 9.16
C THR A 28 37.34 42.41 8.99
N LEU A 29 36.36 41.54 8.70
CA LEU A 29 36.67 40.21 8.15
C LEU A 29 37.12 40.36 6.70
N SER A 30 38.32 39.84 6.39
CA SER A 30 38.89 39.82 5.06
C SER A 30 37.92 39.17 4.05
N ARG A 31 37.66 39.84 2.92
CA ARG A 31 36.83 39.36 1.82
C ARG A 31 37.19 37.96 1.27
N LYS A 32 38.40 37.47 1.56
CA LYS A 32 38.88 36.15 1.15
C LYS A 32 38.34 35.01 2.02
N SER A 33 38.09 35.26 3.32
CA SER A 33 37.51 34.25 4.24
C SER A 33 36.02 34.07 4.05
N ALA A 34 35.28 35.09 3.66
CA ALA A 34 33.86 34.99 3.40
C ALA A 34 33.52 34.16 2.13
N ALA A 35 34.36 34.28 1.08
CA ALA A 35 34.19 33.50 -0.16
C ALA A 35 34.45 32.00 0.03
N MET A 36 35.36 31.63 0.94
CA MET A 36 35.69 30.21 1.19
C MET A 36 34.64 29.49 2.04
N ILE A 37 34.02 30.21 2.96
CA ILE A 37 32.91 29.64 3.79
C ILE A 37 31.64 29.45 2.94
N THR A 38 31.39 30.34 1.96
CA THR A 38 30.21 30.22 1.06
C THR A 38 30.39 29.08 0.06
N LEU A 39 31.59 28.75 -0.39
CA LEU A 39 31.87 27.64 -1.30
C LEU A 39 31.76 26.27 -0.59
N LEU A 40 32.18 26.16 0.66
CA LEU A 40 32.05 24.93 1.46
C LEU A 40 30.60 24.68 1.91
N GLY A 41 29.84 25.73 2.14
CA GLY A 41 28.37 25.60 2.45
C GLY A 41 27.53 25.15 1.26
N LEU A 42 27.93 25.51 0.01
CA LEU A 42 27.20 25.13 -1.20
C LEU A 42 27.48 23.69 -1.66
N MET A 43 28.64 23.13 -1.30
CA MET A 43 28.97 21.73 -1.62
C MET A 43 28.20 20.71 -0.76
N TRP A 44 27.66 21.11 0.40
CA TRP A 44 26.85 20.21 1.25
C TRP A 44 25.38 20.14 0.81
N LEU A 45 24.90 21.07 -0.02
CA LEU A 45 23.51 21.10 -0.54
C LEU A 45 23.34 20.30 -1.83
N LEU A 46 24.42 19.73 -2.39
CA LEU A 46 24.41 18.94 -3.62
C LEU A 46 24.76 17.46 -3.40
N SER A 47 24.65 16.96 -2.16
CA SER A 47 24.62 15.51 -1.99
C SER A 47 23.28 15.02 -2.54
N PRO A 48 23.23 14.32 -3.70
CA PRO A 48 22.03 13.63 -4.07
C PRO A 48 21.76 12.66 -2.93
N ALA A 49 20.58 12.72 -2.33
CA ALA A 49 20.07 11.63 -1.52
C ALA A 49 20.08 10.41 -2.45
N SER A 50 21.13 9.62 -2.38
CA SER A 50 21.19 8.33 -3.02
C SER A 50 20.14 7.47 -2.31
N HIS A 51 18.92 7.51 -2.81
CA HIS A 51 17.98 6.43 -2.56
C HIS A 51 18.68 5.21 -3.12
N ALA A 52 19.16 4.34 -2.25
CA ALA A 52 19.67 3.04 -2.68
C ALA A 52 18.52 2.40 -3.46
N GLN A 53 18.65 2.38 -4.79
CA GLN A 53 17.68 1.71 -5.65
C GLN A 53 17.74 0.22 -5.27
N GLN A 54 16.62 -0.33 -4.86
CA GLN A 54 16.53 -1.75 -4.51
C GLN A 54 17.05 -2.57 -5.69
N ASP A 55 18.02 -3.45 -5.43
CA ASP A 55 18.60 -4.32 -6.47
C ASP A 55 17.74 -5.58 -6.63
N PHE A 56 17.10 -5.72 -7.78
CA PHE A 56 16.27 -6.86 -8.14
C PHE A 56 17.00 -7.91 -9.00
N SER A 57 18.31 -7.74 -9.26
CA SER A 57 19.08 -8.63 -10.18
C SER A 57 19.05 -10.09 -9.73
N ASN A 58 19.15 -10.33 -8.42
CA ASN A 58 19.21 -11.66 -7.83
C ASN A 58 17.84 -12.18 -7.37
N VAL A 59 16.75 -11.45 -7.61
CA VAL A 59 15.41 -11.92 -7.25
C VAL A 59 15.00 -13.02 -8.22
N GLU A 60 14.60 -14.17 -7.68
CA GLU A 60 13.97 -15.27 -8.41
C GLU A 60 12.45 -15.18 -8.23
N ILE A 61 11.70 -15.52 -9.27
CA ILE A 61 10.24 -15.66 -9.21
C ILE A 61 9.93 -17.14 -9.16
N VAL A 62 9.35 -17.57 -8.05
CA VAL A 62 9.01 -18.98 -7.80
C VAL A 62 7.50 -19.16 -7.88
N ALA A 63 7.07 -20.13 -8.67
CA ALA A 63 5.67 -20.48 -8.82
C ALA A 63 5.27 -21.62 -7.87
N HIS A 64 4.13 -21.47 -7.22
CA HIS A 64 3.55 -22.46 -6.32
C HIS A 64 2.11 -22.75 -6.73
N HIS A 65 1.74 -24.02 -6.81
CA HIS A 65 0.35 -24.42 -7.00
C HIS A 65 -0.39 -24.35 -5.64
N VAL A 66 -1.59 -23.79 -5.64
CA VAL A 66 -2.43 -23.67 -4.44
C VAL A 66 -3.53 -24.72 -4.46
N ALA A 67 -4.51 -24.56 -5.37
CA ALA A 67 -5.61 -25.49 -5.57
C ALA A 67 -6.27 -25.25 -6.93
N GLY A 68 -6.86 -26.27 -7.55
CA GLY A 68 -7.59 -26.14 -8.81
C GLY A 68 -6.77 -25.44 -9.90
N SER A 69 -7.31 -24.32 -10.42
CA SER A 69 -6.65 -23.46 -11.40
C SER A 69 -5.70 -22.43 -10.77
N VAL A 70 -5.63 -22.36 -9.44
CA VAL A 70 -4.96 -21.27 -8.71
C VAL A 70 -3.51 -21.58 -8.39
N TYR A 71 -2.65 -20.65 -8.75
CA TYR A 71 -1.23 -20.60 -8.42
C TYR A 71 -0.90 -19.27 -7.76
N TYR A 72 0.28 -19.17 -7.13
CA TYR A 72 0.86 -17.87 -6.81
C TYR A 72 2.33 -17.81 -7.16
N LEU A 73 2.81 -16.59 -7.44
CA LEU A 73 4.22 -16.31 -7.66
C LEU A 73 4.77 -15.57 -6.45
N GLN A 74 5.87 -16.08 -5.91
CA GLN A 74 6.65 -15.46 -4.86
C GLN A 74 7.88 -14.77 -5.47
N GLY A 75 8.17 -13.54 -5.03
CA GLY A 75 9.31 -12.75 -5.46
C GLY A 75 9.76 -11.78 -4.36
N ALA A 76 10.08 -10.53 -4.72
CA ALA A 76 10.49 -9.50 -3.76
C ALA A 76 9.33 -8.63 -3.26
N GLY A 77 8.21 -8.60 -3.98
CA GLY A 77 6.99 -7.88 -3.60
C GLY A 77 5.94 -8.79 -2.98
N GLY A 78 4.69 -8.35 -3.03
CA GLY A 78 3.55 -9.15 -2.61
C GLY A 78 3.38 -10.42 -3.45
N ASN A 79 2.71 -11.42 -2.93
CA ASN A 79 2.35 -12.62 -3.66
C ASN A 79 1.44 -12.26 -4.84
N ILE A 80 1.77 -12.74 -6.03
CA ILE A 80 0.93 -12.59 -7.22
C ILE A 80 0.03 -13.81 -7.33
N GLY A 81 -1.28 -13.64 -7.22
CA GLY A 81 -2.23 -14.71 -7.49
C GLY A 81 -2.45 -14.92 -8.98
N LEU A 82 -2.69 -16.15 -9.41
CA LEU A 82 -3.00 -16.50 -10.80
C LEU A 82 -4.14 -17.51 -10.85
N SER A 83 -5.15 -17.27 -11.70
CA SER A 83 -6.03 -18.33 -12.21
C SER A 83 -5.62 -18.65 -13.64
N ILE A 84 -5.29 -19.92 -13.91
CA ILE A 84 -4.67 -20.37 -15.16
C ILE A 84 -5.52 -21.45 -15.81
N GLY A 85 -5.80 -21.30 -17.12
CA GLY A 85 -6.51 -22.31 -17.90
C GLY A 85 -6.48 -22.03 -19.41
N GLU A 86 -7.37 -22.71 -20.15
CA GLU A 86 -7.40 -22.64 -21.62
C GLU A 86 -7.90 -21.28 -22.14
N ASP A 87 -8.73 -20.57 -21.35
CA ASP A 87 -9.27 -19.26 -21.73
C ASP A 87 -8.29 -18.10 -21.49
N GLY A 88 -7.12 -18.39 -20.91
CA GLY A 88 -6.08 -17.41 -20.55
C GLY A 88 -5.86 -17.31 -19.05
N ILE A 89 -5.32 -16.18 -18.62
CA ILE A 89 -4.84 -15.99 -17.24
C ILE A 89 -5.52 -14.75 -16.62
N VAL A 90 -6.03 -14.91 -15.40
CA VAL A 90 -6.34 -13.78 -14.49
C VAL A 90 -5.21 -13.65 -13.49
N MET A 91 -4.61 -12.49 -13.40
CA MET A 91 -3.48 -12.17 -12.53
C MET A 91 -3.93 -11.23 -11.41
N ILE A 92 -3.51 -11.47 -10.18
CA ILE A 92 -3.80 -10.64 -9.02
C ILE A 92 -2.49 -10.02 -8.55
N ASP A 93 -2.38 -8.69 -8.63
CA ASP A 93 -1.18 -7.90 -8.38
C ASP A 93 -0.01 -8.19 -9.35
N ASP A 94 1.06 -7.39 -9.31
CA ASP A 94 2.14 -7.48 -10.31
C ASP A 94 3.53 -7.08 -9.78
N GLN A 95 3.68 -6.92 -8.46
CA GLN A 95 4.93 -6.59 -7.77
C GLN A 95 5.59 -5.30 -8.32
N TYR A 96 6.91 -5.28 -8.39
CA TYR A 96 7.72 -4.14 -8.82
C TYR A 96 8.01 -4.16 -10.33
N ALA A 97 8.00 -2.99 -10.95
CA ALA A 97 8.30 -2.82 -12.39
C ALA A 97 9.57 -3.54 -12.89
N PRO A 98 10.71 -3.54 -12.18
CA PRO A 98 11.92 -4.24 -12.63
C PRO A 98 11.78 -5.76 -12.67
N LEU A 99 10.76 -6.33 -12.05
CA LEU A 99 10.50 -7.77 -12.02
C LEU A 99 9.56 -8.23 -13.14
N THR A 100 8.92 -7.34 -13.87
CA THR A 100 7.88 -7.68 -14.87
C THR A 100 8.33 -8.75 -15.84
N ASP A 101 9.53 -8.64 -16.43
CA ASP A 101 10.02 -9.63 -17.40
C ASP A 101 10.24 -11.01 -16.76
N LYS A 102 10.72 -11.06 -15.53
CA LYS A 102 10.90 -12.31 -14.76
C LYS A 102 9.55 -12.94 -14.41
N ILE A 103 8.58 -12.11 -14.01
CA ILE A 103 7.20 -12.54 -13.71
C ILE A 103 6.54 -13.12 -14.96
N LEU A 104 6.60 -12.41 -16.09
CA LEU A 104 6.06 -12.89 -17.36
C LEU A 104 6.74 -14.17 -17.83
N ALA A 105 8.06 -14.33 -17.60
CA ALA A 105 8.78 -15.54 -17.91
C ALA A 105 8.32 -16.73 -17.04
N ALA A 106 8.09 -16.51 -15.74
CA ALA A 106 7.58 -17.54 -14.83
C ALA A 106 6.15 -17.97 -15.22
N ILE A 107 5.28 -17.00 -15.56
CA ILE A 107 3.91 -17.28 -16.02
C ILE A 107 3.93 -18.15 -17.30
N ARG A 108 4.79 -17.80 -18.28
CA ARG A 108 4.91 -18.59 -19.53
C ARG A 108 5.38 -20.02 -19.33
N GLN A 109 6.11 -20.30 -18.24
CA GLN A 109 6.48 -21.68 -17.88
C GLN A 109 5.28 -22.51 -17.39
N LEU A 110 4.26 -21.84 -16.83
CA LEU A 110 3.04 -22.49 -16.37
C LEU A 110 2.01 -22.61 -17.50
N ASN A 111 1.85 -21.55 -18.28
CA ASN A 111 0.88 -21.47 -19.38
C ASN A 111 1.31 -20.41 -20.40
N GLU A 112 1.25 -20.75 -21.69
CA GLU A 112 1.58 -19.83 -22.81
C GLU A 112 0.40 -18.91 -23.19
N GLY A 113 -0.76 -19.04 -22.53
CA GLY A 113 -1.95 -18.23 -22.78
C GLY A 113 -1.75 -16.76 -22.41
N GLU A 114 -2.64 -15.92 -22.91
CA GLU A 114 -2.60 -14.48 -22.67
C GLU A 114 -3.06 -14.14 -21.24
N ILE A 115 -2.40 -13.17 -20.62
CA ILE A 115 -2.93 -12.51 -19.42
C ILE A 115 -4.08 -11.62 -19.88
N ARG A 116 -5.30 -12.00 -19.51
CA ARG A 116 -6.53 -11.30 -19.91
C ARG A 116 -6.80 -10.09 -19.00
N PHE A 117 -6.55 -10.26 -17.71
CA PHE A 117 -6.83 -9.26 -16.70
C PHE A 117 -5.75 -9.25 -15.62
N VAL A 118 -5.46 -8.06 -15.10
CA VAL A 118 -4.77 -7.85 -13.82
C VAL A 118 -5.77 -7.21 -12.87
N ILE A 119 -5.91 -7.73 -11.66
CA ILE A 119 -6.72 -7.12 -10.60
C ILE A 119 -5.76 -6.69 -9.50
N ASN A 120 -5.68 -5.39 -9.19
CA ASN A 120 -4.89 -4.92 -8.06
C ASN A 120 -5.71 -4.99 -6.77
N THR A 121 -5.12 -5.59 -5.74
CA THR A 121 -5.75 -5.71 -4.41
C THR A 121 -5.79 -4.39 -3.67
N HIS A 122 -4.74 -3.57 -3.80
CA HIS A 122 -4.61 -2.24 -3.19
C HIS A 122 -3.52 -1.40 -3.89
N VAL A 123 -3.17 -0.22 -3.36
CA VAL A 123 -2.40 0.82 -4.07
C VAL A 123 -0.87 0.69 -3.96
N HIS A 124 -0.31 -0.13 -3.08
CA HIS A 124 1.13 -0.14 -2.82
C HIS A 124 1.97 -0.61 -4.00
N GLY A 125 3.19 -0.07 -4.10
CA GLY A 125 4.05 -0.26 -5.26
C GLY A 125 4.63 -1.67 -5.41
N ASP A 126 4.61 -2.48 -4.37
CA ASP A 126 4.96 -3.91 -4.41
C ASP A 126 3.78 -4.82 -4.83
N HIS A 127 2.65 -4.21 -5.18
CA HIS A 127 1.45 -4.85 -5.75
C HIS A 127 1.05 -4.26 -7.10
N THR A 128 1.39 -2.98 -7.36
CA THR A 128 0.97 -2.24 -8.56
C THR A 128 2.14 -1.73 -9.40
N GLY A 129 3.37 -2.02 -9.00
CA GLY A 129 4.56 -1.45 -9.64
C GLY A 129 4.77 -1.91 -11.08
N GLY A 130 4.29 -3.09 -11.44
CA GLY A 130 4.31 -3.63 -12.81
C GLY A 130 3.23 -3.08 -13.73
N ASN A 131 2.21 -2.42 -13.20
CA ASN A 131 1.04 -1.92 -13.94
C ASN A 131 1.40 -1.19 -15.23
N GLU A 132 2.38 -0.27 -15.19
CA GLU A 132 2.77 0.50 -16.38
C GLU A 132 3.28 -0.40 -17.51
N ASN A 133 4.10 -1.40 -17.18
CA ASN A 133 4.65 -2.34 -18.15
C ASN A 133 3.54 -3.22 -18.75
N LEU A 134 2.64 -3.73 -17.90
CA LEU A 134 1.52 -4.56 -18.32
C LEU A 134 0.49 -3.77 -19.13
N GLY A 135 0.18 -2.54 -18.73
CA GLY A 135 -0.70 -1.64 -19.47
C GLY A 135 -0.15 -1.25 -20.86
N LYS A 136 1.18 -1.09 -21.01
CA LYS A 136 1.84 -0.89 -22.31
C LYS A 136 1.75 -2.11 -23.22
N LEU A 137 1.61 -3.31 -22.67
CA LEU A 137 1.35 -4.54 -23.40
C LEU A 137 -0.12 -4.69 -23.80
N GLY A 138 -0.99 -3.79 -23.36
CA GLY A 138 -2.43 -3.82 -23.65
C GLY A 138 -3.25 -4.71 -22.70
N ILE A 139 -2.65 -5.17 -21.60
CA ILE A 139 -3.34 -5.97 -20.61
C ILE A 139 -4.31 -5.07 -19.83
N LEU A 140 -5.53 -5.55 -19.60
CA LEU A 140 -6.56 -4.81 -18.89
C LEU A 140 -6.34 -4.86 -17.38
N ILE A 141 -6.13 -3.69 -16.77
CA ILE A 141 -5.94 -3.55 -15.33
C ILE A 141 -7.27 -3.15 -14.70
N LEU A 142 -7.67 -3.89 -13.67
CA LEU A 142 -8.86 -3.66 -12.88
C LEU A 142 -8.46 -3.34 -11.43
N ALA A 143 -9.20 -2.46 -10.78
CA ALA A 143 -9.06 -2.22 -9.36
C ALA A 143 -10.31 -1.54 -8.80
N ARG A 144 -10.39 -1.46 -7.47
CA ARG A 144 -11.34 -0.58 -6.79
C ARG A 144 -11.10 0.88 -7.17
N ASP A 145 -12.15 1.70 -7.16
CA ASP A 145 -12.10 3.12 -7.55
C ASP A 145 -11.03 3.90 -6.79
N GLU A 146 -10.87 3.65 -5.48
CA GLU A 146 -9.90 4.31 -4.61
C GLU A 146 -8.45 4.05 -5.05
N VAL A 147 -8.13 2.84 -5.50
CA VAL A 147 -6.79 2.49 -6.03
C VAL A 147 -6.46 3.36 -7.23
N ARG A 148 -7.39 3.49 -8.19
CA ARG A 148 -7.18 4.35 -9.35
C ARG A 148 -7.01 5.82 -8.95
N VAL A 149 -7.83 6.33 -8.02
CA VAL A 149 -7.74 7.72 -7.53
C VAL A 149 -6.37 8.00 -6.94
N ARG A 150 -5.84 7.09 -6.13
CA ARG A 150 -4.52 7.23 -5.51
C ARG A 150 -3.38 7.12 -6.50
N LEU A 151 -3.43 6.14 -7.41
CA LEU A 151 -2.42 5.97 -8.47
C LEU A 151 -2.39 7.18 -9.42
N ALA A 152 -3.53 7.78 -9.75
CA ALA A 152 -3.60 8.91 -10.67
C ALA A 152 -2.82 10.15 -10.20
N ALA A 153 -2.54 10.27 -8.91
CA ALA A 153 -1.75 11.36 -8.34
C ALA A 153 -0.24 11.24 -8.62
N GLN A 154 0.28 10.03 -8.94
CA GLN A 154 1.71 9.76 -8.97
C GLN A 154 2.18 8.83 -10.10
N SER A 155 1.25 8.25 -10.86
CA SER A 155 1.57 7.22 -11.87
C SER A 155 1.19 7.69 -13.28
N PRO A 156 1.91 7.23 -14.33
CA PRO A 156 1.57 7.53 -15.71
C PRO A 156 0.27 6.84 -16.12
N ALA A 157 -0.37 7.35 -17.18
CA ALA A 157 -1.67 6.87 -17.62
C ALA A 157 -1.71 5.35 -17.92
N ALA A 158 -0.61 4.77 -18.43
CA ALA A 158 -0.51 3.36 -18.72
C ALA A 158 -0.53 2.47 -17.46
N ALA A 159 -0.22 3.02 -16.28
CA ALA A 159 -0.27 2.30 -15.00
C ALA A 159 -1.65 2.31 -14.35
N LEU A 160 -2.59 3.10 -14.87
CA LEU A 160 -3.87 3.30 -14.23
C LEU A 160 -4.86 2.18 -14.60
N PRO A 161 -5.57 1.59 -13.61
CA PRO A 161 -6.65 0.67 -13.88
C PRO A 161 -7.65 1.26 -14.89
N VAL A 162 -7.94 0.54 -15.97
CA VAL A 162 -8.87 0.98 -17.01
C VAL A 162 -10.31 0.59 -16.72
N LEU A 163 -10.50 -0.44 -15.90
CA LEU A 163 -11.80 -0.83 -15.36
C LEU A 163 -11.76 -0.66 -13.84
N THR A 164 -12.75 0.05 -13.31
CA THR A 164 -12.87 0.24 -11.87
C THR A 164 -14.24 -0.16 -11.35
N TYR A 165 -14.32 -0.49 -10.07
CA TYR A 165 -15.55 -0.88 -9.39
C TYR A 165 -15.62 -0.28 -7.98
N SER A 166 -16.83 0.06 -7.55
CA SER A 166 -17.14 0.51 -6.18
C SER A 166 -17.66 -0.63 -5.30
N ASP A 167 -18.35 -1.58 -5.93
CA ASP A 167 -18.89 -2.79 -5.30
C ASP A 167 -18.07 -4.01 -5.75
N ALA A 168 -18.70 -5.16 -5.83
CA ALA A 168 -18.03 -6.38 -6.30
C ALA A 168 -18.04 -6.49 -7.82
N ILE A 169 -17.07 -7.25 -8.35
CA ILE A 169 -17.03 -7.68 -9.75
C ILE A 169 -16.67 -9.16 -9.80
N THR A 170 -17.28 -9.88 -10.75
CA THR A 170 -17.01 -11.29 -11.01
C THR A 170 -16.47 -11.48 -12.42
N ILE A 171 -15.40 -12.26 -12.56
CA ILE A 171 -14.86 -12.70 -13.84
C ILE A 171 -15.05 -14.21 -13.93
N HIS A 172 -15.74 -14.68 -14.96
CA HIS A 172 -15.89 -16.11 -15.26
C HIS A 172 -14.91 -16.50 -16.35
N LEU A 173 -13.86 -17.22 -15.97
CA LEU A 173 -12.79 -17.66 -16.89
C LEU A 173 -12.23 -18.99 -16.39
N ASN A 174 -11.85 -19.90 -17.31
CA ASN A 174 -11.25 -21.20 -16.99
C ASN A 174 -12.16 -22.13 -16.14
N GLY A 175 -13.47 -21.96 -16.18
CA GLY A 175 -14.38 -22.68 -15.27
C GLY A 175 -14.28 -22.22 -13.82
N GLU A 176 -13.62 -21.09 -13.57
CA GLU A 176 -13.43 -20.47 -12.27
C GLU A 176 -14.29 -19.20 -12.17
N GLU A 177 -14.96 -19.00 -11.06
CA GLU A 177 -15.56 -17.73 -10.67
C GLU A 177 -14.54 -16.93 -9.83
N VAL A 178 -13.93 -15.89 -10.43
CA VAL A 178 -13.02 -14.98 -9.75
C VAL A 178 -13.82 -13.80 -9.23
N TYR A 179 -14.19 -13.83 -7.97
CA TYR A 179 -15.04 -12.83 -7.29
C TYR A 179 -14.17 -11.84 -6.52
N ALA A 180 -14.06 -10.61 -7.04
CA ALA A 180 -13.36 -9.51 -6.40
C ALA A 180 -14.38 -8.64 -5.64
N PHE A 181 -14.18 -8.47 -4.33
CA PHE A 181 -15.09 -7.67 -3.49
C PHE A 181 -14.31 -6.76 -2.52
N PRO A 182 -14.74 -5.49 -2.41
CA PRO A 182 -14.15 -4.53 -1.50
C PRO A 182 -14.35 -4.93 -0.04
N VAL A 183 -13.36 -4.59 0.78
CA VAL A 183 -13.48 -4.73 2.24
C VAL A 183 -13.47 -3.36 2.91
N PRO A 184 -13.86 -3.25 4.20
CA PRO A 184 -13.70 -2.01 4.96
C PRO A 184 -12.26 -1.50 4.87
N PRO A 185 -12.02 -0.16 4.89
CA PRO A 185 -10.68 0.42 4.87
C PRO A 185 -9.81 -0.19 5.98
N ALA A 186 -8.90 -1.09 5.62
CA ALA A 186 -8.10 -1.91 6.52
C ALA A 186 -6.62 -1.56 6.44
N HIS A 187 -5.88 -2.20 5.53
CA HIS A 187 -4.51 -1.86 5.20
C HIS A 187 -4.44 -0.52 4.46
N THR A 188 -5.31 -0.35 3.45
CA THR A 188 -5.61 0.91 2.74
C THR A 188 -7.13 1.08 2.61
N ASP A 189 -7.60 2.16 1.98
CA ASP A 189 -9.02 2.32 1.66
C ASP A 189 -9.43 1.65 0.33
N GLY A 190 -8.45 1.18 -0.44
CA GLY A 190 -8.65 0.49 -1.72
C GLY A 190 -8.68 -1.03 -1.61
N ASP A 191 -8.61 -1.60 -0.41
CA ASP A 191 -8.44 -3.04 -0.22
C ASP A 191 -9.59 -3.87 -0.80
N THR A 192 -9.21 -4.93 -1.50
CA THR A 192 -10.12 -5.88 -2.14
C THR A 192 -9.66 -7.32 -1.87
N PHE A 193 -10.57 -8.20 -1.49
CA PHE A 193 -10.35 -9.64 -1.48
C PHE A 193 -10.73 -10.24 -2.82
N ILE A 194 -9.98 -11.25 -3.25
CA ILE A 194 -10.23 -11.99 -4.48
C ILE A 194 -10.51 -13.44 -4.10
N HIS A 195 -11.74 -13.88 -4.27
CA HIS A 195 -12.15 -15.26 -4.02
C HIS A 195 -12.24 -16.04 -5.34
N PHE A 196 -11.39 -17.03 -5.48
CA PHE A 196 -11.45 -18.06 -6.50
C PHE A 196 -12.41 -19.13 -5.98
N VAL A 197 -13.69 -19.01 -6.38
CA VAL A 197 -14.81 -19.71 -5.72
C VAL A 197 -14.74 -21.22 -5.94
N ASP A 198 -14.46 -21.67 -7.18
CA ASP A 198 -14.42 -23.09 -7.53
C ASP A 198 -13.19 -23.79 -6.95
N SER A 199 -12.07 -23.07 -6.84
CA SER A 199 -10.83 -23.56 -6.22
C SER A 199 -10.79 -23.41 -4.70
N ASP A 200 -11.74 -22.71 -4.10
CA ASP A 200 -11.88 -22.40 -2.68
C ASP A 200 -10.60 -21.73 -2.10
N VAL A 201 -10.12 -20.68 -2.78
CA VAL A 201 -8.95 -19.90 -2.41
C VAL A 201 -9.33 -18.42 -2.30
N ILE A 202 -8.91 -17.73 -1.22
CA ILE A 202 -9.11 -16.28 -1.08
C ILE A 202 -7.76 -15.58 -1.00
N HIS A 203 -7.45 -14.72 -1.98
CA HIS A 203 -6.32 -13.80 -1.94
C HIS A 203 -6.72 -12.52 -1.19
N THR A 204 -5.95 -12.14 -0.18
CA THR A 204 -6.34 -11.09 0.78
C THR A 204 -5.62 -9.77 0.58
N GLY A 205 -4.68 -9.69 -0.39
CA GLY A 205 -3.73 -8.59 -0.37
C GLY A 205 -3.08 -8.48 1.02
N ASP A 206 -2.73 -7.26 1.43
CA ASP A 206 -2.01 -7.00 2.67
C ASP A 206 -2.87 -6.83 3.92
N VAL A 207 -4.17 -7.07 3.81
CA VAL A 207 -5.06 -7.12 4.98
C VAL A 207 -4.68 -8.27 5.92
N PHE A 208 -4.22 -9.38 5.35
CA PHE A 208 -3.64 -10.50 6.09
C PHE A 208 -2.25 -10.85 5.56
N ARG A 209 -1.32 -11.10 6.47
CA ARG A 209 0.07 -11.47 6.18
C ARG A 209 0.62 -12.38 7.26
N THR A 210 1.58 -13.25 6.90
CA THR A 210 2.18 -14.20 7.85
C THR A 210 3.61 -13.84 8.25
N THR A 211 4.17 -12.79 7.68
CA THR A 211 5.60 -12.44 7.83
C THR A 211 5.86 -11.38 8.89
N ALA A 212 4.83 -10.66 9.35
CA ALA A 212 4.97 -9.54 10.27
C ALA A 212 3.62 -9.15 10.91
N PHE A 213 3.66 -8.21 11.86
CA PHE A 213 2.46 -7.52 12.36
C PHE A 213 1.71 -6.81 11.22
N PRO A 214 0.41 -6.51 11.42
CA PRO A 214 -0.37 -5.77 10.42
C PRO A 214 0.26 -4.40 10.15
N VAL A 215 0.26 -4.03 8.89
CA VAL A 215 0.59 -2.67 8.45
C VAL A 215 -0.71 -1.94 8.15
N ILE A 216 -0.95 -0.82 8.84
CA ILE A 216 -2.12 0.02 8.62
C ILE A 216 -1.63 1.35 8.05
N ASP A 217 -1.82 1.54 6.75
CA ASP A 217 -1.39 2.76 6.08
C ASP A 217 -2.46 3.85 6.19
N THR A 218 -2.39 4.61 7.27
CA THR A 218 -3.32 5.71 7.53
C THR A 218 -3.21 6.84 6.50
N ASN A 219 -2.07 6.99 5.80
CA ASN A 219 -1.91 7.96 4.72
C ASN A 219 -2.71 7.56 3.48
N ASN A 220 -2.86 6.26 3.27
CA ASN A 220 -3.71 5.69 2.23
C ASN A 220 -5.06 5.21 2.77
N GLY A 221 -5.54 5.79 3.88
CA GLY A 221 -6.89 5.60 4.38
C GLY A 221 -7.14 4.30 5.16
N GLY A 222 -6.10 3.50 5.43
CA GLY A 222 -6.20 2.30 6.27
C GLY A 222 -6.57 2.61 7.71
N THR A 223 -7.28 1.70 8.38
CA THR A 223 -7.73 1.86 9.76
C THR A 223 -7.65 0.55 10.55
N LEU A 224 -7.40 0.66 11.86
CA LEU A 224 -7.38 -0.50 12.75
C LEU A 224 -8.76 -1.18 12.82
N ASP A 225 -9.82 -0.38 12.93
CA ASP A 225 -11.19 -0.90 13.00
C ASP A 225 -11.58 -1.59 11.70
N GLY A 226 -11.18 -1.02 10.56
CA GLY A 226 -11.37 -1.64 9.25
C GLY A 226 -10.62 -2.96 9.11
N SER A 227 -9.37 -3.04 9.61
CA SER A 227 -8.60 -4.28 9.62
C SER A 227 -9.29 -5.38 10.42
N ILE A 228 -9.80 -5.06 11.63
CA ILE A 228 -10.54 -6.01 12.46
C ILE A 228 -11.84 -6.48 11.77
N GLN A 229 -12.55 -5.54 11.12
CA GLN A 229 -13.78 -5.85 10.38
C GLN A 229 -13.50 -6.69 9.13
N ALA A 230 -12.48 -6.34 8.34
CA ALA A 230 -12.09 -7.08 7.14
C ALA A 230 -11.64 -8.52 7.46
N LEU A 231 -10.84 -8.70 8.53
CA LEU A 231 -10.48 -10.04 9.01
C LEU A 231 -11.71 -10.81 9.51
N GLY A 232 -12.65 -10.12 10.15
CA GLY A 232 -13.93 -10.71 10.54
C GLY A 232 -14.77 -11.19 9.35
N LEU A 233 -14.80 -10.39 8.27
CA LEU A 233 -15.44 -10.74 7.01
C LEU A 233 -14.75 -11.94 6.36
N LEU A 234 -13.41 -11.95 6.30
CA LEU A 234 -12.64 -13.08 5.79
C LEU A 234 -12.95 -14.38 6.53
N ILE A 235 -12.94 -14.34 7.87
CA ILE A 235 -13.29 -15.50 8.72
C ILE A 235 -14.72 -15.99 8.46
N GLY A 236 -15.64 -15.05 8.21
CA GLY A 236 -17.05 -15.38 7.91
C GLY A 236 -17.26 -15.95 6.51
N THR A 237 -16.43 -15.56 5.54
CA THR A 237 -16.49 -16.02 4.14
C THR A 237 -15.78 -17.36 3.97
N ALA A 238 -14.64 -17.54 4.60
CA ALA A 238 -13.84 -18.76 4.50
C ALA A 238 -14.52 -19.95 5.18
N GLY A 239 -14.64 -21.06 4.46
CA GLY A 239 -15.02 -22.38 4.99
C GLY A 239 -13.88 -23.03 5.81
N PRO A 240 -14.09 -24.24 6.29
CA PRO A 240 -13.08 -24.98 7.06
C PRO A 240 -11.85 -25.37 6.22
N ASP A 241 -12.03 -25.57 4.92
CA ASP A 241 -11.01 -26.05 3.99
C ASP A 241 -10.49 -24.95 3.07
N THR A 242 -11.07 -23.74 3.12
CA THR A 242 -10.67 -22.59 2.31
C THR A 242 -9.20 -22.24 2.57
N LEU A 243 -8.42 -22.17 1.50
CA LEU A 243 -7.03 -21.71 1.53
C LEU A 243 -6.97 -20.18 1.44
N ILE A 244 -6.14 -19.59 2.30
CA ILE A 244 -5.96 -18.15 2.35
C ILE A 244 -4.58 -17.81 1.78
N LEU A 245 -4.55 -17.09 0.67
CA LEU A 245 -3.34 -16.58 0.04
C LEU A 245 -3.10 -15.14 0.55
N PRO A 246 -2.15 -14.92 1.46
CA PRO A 246 -1.85 -13.58 1.97
C PRO A 246 -1.11 -12.73 0.93
N GLY A 247 -1.11 -11.41 1.11
CA GLY A 247 -0.25 -10.53 0.31
C GLY A 247 1.24 -10.84 0.53
N HIS A 248 1.64 -11.21 1.74
CA HIS A 248 3.01 -11.62 2.05
C HIS A 248 3.05 -12.85 2.93
N GLY A 249 3.87 -13.83 2.54
CA GLY A 249 4.14 -15.06 3.27
C GLY A 249 3.45 -16.27 2.66
N GLU A 250 3.30 -17.32 3.45
CA GLU A 250 2.83 -18.61 3.00
C GLU A 250 1.31 -18.73 3.00
N VAL A 251 0.78 -19.62 2.14
CA VAL A 251 -0.64 -19.99 2.14
C VAL A 251 -1.04 -20.47 3.53
N SER A 252 -2.18 -20.01 3.98
CA SER A 252 -2.67 -20.15 5.34
C SER A 252 -4.09 -20.69 5.37
N THR A 253 -4.63 -20.84 6.57
CA THR A 253 -5.97 -21.33 6.84
C THR A 253 -6.83 -20.26 7.53
N ARG A 254 -8.14 -20.51 7.57
CA ARG A 254 -9.06 -19.71 8.38
C ARG A 254 -8.62 -19.59 9.85
N MET A 255 -8.02 -20.64 10.42
CA MET A 255 -7.55 -20.64 11.82
C MET A 255 -6.38 -19.66 12.02
N ASP A 256 -5.47 -19.56 11.05
CA ASP A 256 -4.36 -18.60 11.10
C ASP A 256 -4.87 -17.16 11.07
N VAL A 257 -5.89 -16.88 10.24
CA VAL A 257 -6.56 -15.56 10.20
C VAL A 257 -7.23 -15.24 11.54
N MET A 258 -7.87 -16.23 12.18
CA MET A 258 -8.47 -16.04 13.51
C MET A 258 -7.39 -15.67 14.54
N GLY A 259 -6.28 -16.40 14.57
CA GLY A 259 -5.15 -16.10 15.46
C GLY A 259 -4.57 -14.70 15.22
N PHE A 260 -4.42 -14.31 13.95
CA PHE A 260 -3.94 -12.96 13.59
C PHE A 260 -4.91 -11.87 14.04
N ARG A 261 -6.21 -12.06 13.86
CA ARG A 261 -7.23 -11.11 14.35
C ARG A 261 -7.25 -11.03 15.87
N ASP A 262 -7.15 -12.16 16.56
CA ASP A 262 -7.15 -12.22 18.02
C ASP A 262 -5.91 -11.51 18.59
N MET A 263 -4.73 -11.65 17.96
CA MET A 263 -3.53 -10.89 18.30
C MET A 263 -3.78 -9.37 18.17
N ILE A 264 -4.42 -8.90 17.08
CA ILE A 264 -4.72 -7.48 16.89
C ILE A 264 -5.66 -6.98 17.99
N LEU A 265 -6.70 -7.75 18.32
CA LEU A 265 -7.66 -7.41 19.36
C LEU A 265 -6.99 -7.32 20.73
N ASP A 266 -6.14 -8.28 21.07
CA ASP A 266 -5.42 -8.30 22.34
C ASP A 266 -4.46 -7.10 22.49
N VAL A 267 -3.66 -6.82 21.48
CA VAL A 267 -2.76 -5.65 21.47
C VAL A 267 -3.57 -4.35 21.56
N ARG A 268 -4.67 -4.21 20.83
CA ARG A 268 -5.57 -3.05 20.93
C ARG A 268 -6.07 -2.87 22.34
N ASP A 269 -6.58 -3.93 22.97
CA ASP A 269 -7.18 -3.88 24.30
C ASP A 269 -6.14 -3.58 25.39
N GLN A 270 -4.89 -3.92 25.19
CA GLN A 270 -3.77 -3.51 26.05
C GLN A 270 -3.38 -2.04 25.85
N VAL A 271 -3.39 -1.56 24.59
CA VAL A 271 -2.95 -0.20 24.24
C VAL A 271 -4.02 0.86 24.54
N ALA A 272 -5.30 0.56 24.32
CA ALA A 272 -6.39 1.53 24.47
C ALA A 272 -6.41 2.23 25.85
N PRO A 273 -6.31 1.53 27.01
CA PRO A 273 -6.27 2.18 28.31
C PRO A 273 -5.00 3.04 28.52
N MET A 274 -3.90 2.73 27.82
CA MET A 274 -2.67 3.54 27.89
C MET A 274 -2.87 4.87 27.18
N VAL A 275 -3.51 4.84 26.00
CA VAL A 275 -3.87 6.06 25.25
C VAL A 275 -4.87 6.91 26.03
N GLU A 276 -5.88 6.31 26.64
CA GLU A 276 -6.86 7.02 27.48
C GLU A 276 -6.22 7.74 28.68
N ARG A 277 -5.13 7.18 29.23
CA ARG A 277 -4.32 7.83 30.27
C ARG A 277 -3.37 8.89 29.75
N GLY A 278 -3.36 9.16 28.41
CA GLY A 278 -2.51 10.16 27.78
C GLY A 278 -1.05 9.75 27.65
N MET A 279 -0.73 8.45 27.66
CA MET A 279 0.64 7.96 27.45
C MET A 279 1.11 8.29 26.04
N SER A 280 2.34 8.75 25.93
CA SER A 280 3.00 9.01 24.65
C SER A 280 3.33 7.68 23.93
N TYR A 281 3.54 7.75 22.62
CA TYR A 281 4.01 6.60 21.81
C TYR A 281 5.23 5.88 22.44
N LYS A 282 6.22 6.66 22.96
CA LYS A 282 7.41 6.09 23.59
C LYS A 282 7.09 5.30 24.87
N GLU A 283 6.15 5.78 25.67
CA GLU A 283 5.71 5.12 26.91
C GLU A 283 4.93 3.85 26.59
N VAL A 284 4.03 3.90 25.59
CA VAL A 284 3.31 2.71 25.12
C VAL A 284 4.28 1.67 24.56
N ALA A 285 5.22 2.09 23.70
CA ALA A 285 6.22 1.19 23.14
C ALA A 285 7.11 0.57 24.22
N ALA A 286 7.50 1.33 25.27
CA ALA A 286 8.27 0.85 26.39
C ALA A 286 7.51 -0.16 27.28
N ALA A 287 6.18 -0.10 27.30
CA ALA A 287 5.32 -1.06 27.98
C ALA A 287 5.24 -2.41 27.24
N ASN A 288 5.72 -2.46 25.99
CA ASN A 288 5.83 -3.67 25.15
C ASN A 288 4.51 -4.50 25.08
N PRO A 289 3.39 -3.90 24.65
CA PRO A 289 2.08 -4.53 24.69
C PRO A 289 1.94 -5.76 23.77
N ASN A 290 2.91 -5.98 22.87
CA ASN A 290 2.94 -7.09 21.93
C ASN A 290 3.96 -8.18 22.28
N VAL A 291 4.44 -8.21 23.53
CA VAL A 291 5.51 -9.16 23.98
C VAL A 291 5.13 -10.63 23.84
N ALA A 292 3.85 -10.95 23.77
CA ALA A 292 3.34 -12.31 23.64
C ALA A 292 3.39 -12.85 22.20
N TYR A 293 3.69 -11.99 21.24
CA TYR A 293 3.70 -12.27 19.80
C TYR A 293 5.07 -11.90 19.18
#